data_6bd848ce3abcbd0a17a4f50efc5bb8b7
#
_entry.id   6bd848ce3abcbd0a17a4f50efc5bb8b7
#
_cell.length_a   1.000
_cell.length_b   1.000
_cell.length_c   1.000
_cell.angle_alpha   90.00
_cell.angle_beta   90.00
_cell.angle_gamma   90.00
#
_symmetry.space_group_name_H-M   'P 1'
#
loop_
_entity.id
_entity.type
_entity.pdbx_description
1 polymer ?
#
loop_
_entity_poly.entity_id
_entity_poly.type
_entity_poly.pdbx_seq_one_letter_code
_entity_poly.pdbx_strand_id
1 'polypeptide(L)'
;MKFIADLHIHSKYSRATARNLDFENLYYTAQIKGVTLIGTGDFTYPAWISEIESKLEETEPGLFSLKKEIARDIDKTIPENCRNPVRFILQTEISNIYKKDGRVRKNHNLVYFPDIISVKKFNARLDAIGNIKSDGRPILGLDAADLLKIMLDVNDKGFFIPAHIWTPWFSMFGSKSGFDSIEECFGPLKSHIFAVETGLSSDPPMNWRLSALDGLTLI
;
A
#
# COMPACT_ATOMS: atom_id res chain seq x y z
N MET A 1 -8.83 -20.79 -5.52
CA MET A 1 -7.63 -20.87 -4.67
C MET A 1 -7.86 -19.98 -3.45
N LYS A 2 -7.49 -20.42 -2.25
CA LYS A 2 -7.49 -19.55 -1.05
C LYS A 2 -6.05 -19.19 -0.73
N PHE A 3 -5.78 -17.93 -0.44
CA PHE A 3 -4.48 -17.43 -0.03
C PHE A 3 -4.66 -16.32 1.01
N ILE A 4 -3.63 -16.08 1.81
CA ILE A 4 -3.61 -14.99 2.79
C ILE A 4 -2.68 -13.92 2.24
N ALA A 5 -3.17 -12.67 2.23
CA ALA A 5 -2.42 -11.52 1.79
C ALA A 5 -2.27 -10.50 2.92
N ASP A 6 -1.09 -9.90 3.05
CA ASP A 6 -0.84 -8.71 3.84
C ASP A 6 -0.47 -7.58 2.85
N LEU A 7 -1.45 -6.75 2.55
CA LEU A 7 -1.34 -5.75 1.49
C LEU A 7 -0.89 -4.38 1.99
N HIS A 8 -0.87 -4.15 3.31
CA HIS A 8 -0.48 -2.88 3.90
C HIS A 8 0.65 -3.06 4.89
N ILE A 9 1.86 -2.96 4.42
CA ILE A 9 3.06 -3.00 5.25
C ILE A 9 3.95 -1.78 5.00
N HIS A 10 4.91 -1.61 5.88
CA HIS A 10 5.99 -0.63 5.77
C HIS A 10 7.35 -1.30 5.76
N SER A 11 8.36 -0.56 5.39
CA SER A 11 9.76 -0.95 5.49
C SER A 11 10.43 -0.37 6.75
N LYS A 12 11.68 -0.74 6.96
CA LYS A 12 12.56 -0.16 8.00
C LYS A 12 12.79 1.36 7.86
N TYR A 13 12.40 1.96 6.74
CA TYR A 13 12.55 3.39 6.45
C TYR A 13 11.34 4.24 6.86
N SER A 14 10.24 3.61 7.24
CA SER A 14 9.09 4.32 7.80
C SER A 14 9.26 4.56 9.30
N ARG A 15 8.73 5.69 9.79
CA ARG A 15 8.72 6.00 11.21
C ARG A 15 7.87 5.01 12.00
N ALA A 16 8.29 4.76 13.23
CA ALA A 16 7.60 3.87 14.18
C ALA A 16 7.48 2.40 13.71
N THR A 17 8.37 1.95 12.82
CA THR A 17 8.47 0.57 12.38
C THR A 17 9.66 -0.16 13.02
N ALA A 18 9.67 -1.48 12.93
CA ALA A 18 10.81 -2.27 13.38
C ALA A 18 12.02 -2.09 12.44
N ARG A 19 13.22 -1.97 13.02
CA ARG A 19 14.46 -1.76 12.24
C ARG A 19 14.84 -2.93 11.32
N ASN A 20 14.30 -4.10 11.55
CA ASN A 20 14.51 -5.33 10.78
C ASN A 20 13.39 -5.62 9.78
N LEU A 21 12.59 -4.63 9.39
CA LEU A 21 11.63 -4.75 8.29
C LEU A 21 12.35 -4.63 6.94
N ASP A 22 13.12 -5.65 6.62
CA ASP A 22 13.78 -5.88 5.34
C ASP A 22 13.17 -7.10 4.62
N PHE A 23 13.54 -7.34 3.36
CA PHE A 23 12.94 -8.40 2.55
C PHE A 23 13.19 -9.79 3.08
N GLU A 24 14.35 -10.03 3.70
CA GLU A 24 14.72 -11.29 4.28
C GLU A 24 13.82 -11.66 5.46
N ASN A 25 13.60 -10.71 6.37
CA ASN A 25 12.70 -10.90 7.53
C ASN A 25 11.24 -10.94 7.13
N LEU A 26 10.82 -10.15 6.14
CA LEU A 26 9.46 -10.19 5.60
C LEU A 26 9.17 -11.55 4.97
N TYR A 27 10.09 -12.06 4.15
CA TYR A 27 9.99 -13.38 3.52
C TYR A 27 9.92 -14.51 4.55
N TYR A 28 10.80 -14.48 5.54
CA TYR A 28 10.80 -15.44 6.65
C TYR A 28 9.48 -15.41 7.41
N THR A 29 9.06 -14.21 7.83
CA THR A 29 7.87 -14.04 8.67
C THR A 29 6.60 -14.40 7.90
N ALA A 30 6.51 -14.08 6.62
CA ALA A 30 5.40 -14.46 5.77
C ALA A 30 5.20 -15.98 5.73
N GLN A 31 6.28 -16.74 5.55
CA GLN A 31 6.20 -18.21 5.56
C GLN A 31 5.75 -18.75 6.93
N ILE A 32 6.33 -18.27 8.02
CA ILE A 32 5.94 -18.71 9.38
C ILE A 32 4.48 -18.41 9.69
N LYS A 33 3.94 -17.31 9.17
CA LYS A 33 2.54 -16.91 9.39
C LYS A 33 1.57 -17.47 8.33
N GLY A 34 2.07 -18.14 7.29
CA GLY A 34 1.24 -18.64 6.19
C GLY A 34 0.71 -17.53 5.27
N VAL A 35 1.38 -16.37 5.25
CA VAL A 35 1.08 -15.27 4.30
C VAL A 35 1.77 -15.60 2.98
N THR A 36 1.02 -15.58 1.89
CA THR A 36 1.53 -15.96 0.56
C THR A 36 1.72 -14.76 -0.37
N LEU A 37 1.02 -13.65 -0.11
CA LEU A 37 1.17 -12.41 -0.83
C LEU A 37 1.39 -11.26 0.16
N ILE A 38 2.43 -10.45 -0.05
CA ILE A 38 2.79 -9.37 0.86
C ILE A 38 3.14 -8.12 0.05
N GLY A 39 2.70 -6.94 0.50
CA GLY A 39 3.13 -5.67 -0.04
C GLY A 39 4.65 -5.48 0.13
N THR A 40 5.29 -4.69 -0.75
CA THR A 40 6.69 -4.31 -0.53
C THR A 40 6.82 -3.23 0.54
N GLY A 41 5.78 -2.42 0.73
CA GLY A 41 5.90 -1.16 1.47
C GLY A 41 6.75 -0.13 0.73
N ASP A 42 6.54 1.10 1.03
CA ASP A 42 7.44 2.26 0.92
C ASP A 42 8.25 2.41 -0.39
N PHE A 43 7.74 1.94 -1.55
CA PHE A 43 8.48 2.01 -2.81
C PHE A 43 8.81 3.45 -3.25
N THR A 44 8.25 4.46 -2.61
CA THR A 44 8.59 5.87 -2.85
C THR A 44 9.94 6.25 -2.25
N TYR A 45 10.42 5.52 -1.25
CA TYR A 45 11.68 5.84 -0.58
C TYR A 45 12.89 5.38 -1.42
N PRO A 46 13.85 6.28 -1.74
CA PRO A 46 14.92 5.98 -2.71
C PRO A 46 15.80 4.78 -2.35
N ALA A 47 16.17 4.62 -1.08
CA ALA A 47 16.98 3.47 -0.67
C ALA A 47 16.17 2.17 -0.73
N TRP A 48 14.85 2.22 -0.45
CA TRP A 48 14.01 1.04 -0.49
C TRP A 48 13.74 0.55 -1.90
N ILE A 49 13.46 1.45 -2.86
CA ILE A 49 13.32 1.04 -4.26
C ILE A 49 14.60 0.40 -4.80
N SER A 50 15.77 0.86 -4.37
CA SER A 50 17.04 0.22 -4.72
C SER A 50 17.16 -1.19 -4.12
N GLU A 51 16.68 -1.41 -2.89
CA GLU A 51 16.62 -2.76 -2.30
C GLU A 51 15.61 -3.64 -3.03
N ILE A 52 14.44 -3.13 -3.43
CA ILE A 52 13.46 -3.85 -4.27
C ILE A 52 14.15 -4.37 -5.53
N GLU A 53 14.79 -3.50 -6.29
CA GLU A 53 15.47 -3.89 -7.54
C GLU A 53 16.64 -4.86 -7.34
N SER A 54 17.35 -4.74 -6.24
CA SER A 54 18.50 -5.61 -5.98
C SER A 54 18.11 -6.99 -5.46
N LYS A 55 17.01 -7.10 -4.71
CA LYS A 55 16.64 -8.33 -3.98
C LYS A 55 15.45 -9.08 -4.57
N LEU A 56 14.57 -8.41 -5.29
CA LEU A 56 13.38 -9.05 -5.88
C LEU A 56 13.57 -9.29 -7.38
N GLU A 57 12.88 -10.30 -7.89
CA GLU A 57 12.74 -10.61 -9.32
C GLU A 57 11.27 -10.85 -9.66
N GLU A 58 10.82 -10.37 -10.81
CA GLU A 58 9.47 -10.64 -11.29
C GLU A 58 9.34 -12.11 -11.70
N THR A 59 8.30 -12.78 -11.18
CA THR A 59 8.04 -14.19 -11.43
C THR A 59 6.75 -14.44 -12.20
N GLU A 60 5.72 -13.66 -11.89
CA GLU A 60 4.46 -13.59 -12.63
C GLU A 60 4.13 -12.12 -12.89
N PRO A 61 3.32 -11.78 -13.92
CA PRO A 61 2.97 -10.39 -14.20
C PRO A 61 2.46 -9.64 -12.96
N GLY A 62 3.21 -8.63 -12.53
CA GLY A 62 2.89 -7.82 -11.35
C GLY A 62 3.25 -8.43 -10.00
N LEU A 63 3.81 -9.63 -9.97
CA LEU A 63 4.23 -10.31 -8.74
C LEU A 63 5.73 -10.61 -8.77
N PHE A 64 6.35 -10.39 -7.63
CA PHE A 64 7.78 -10.55 -7.43
C PHE A 64 8.08 -11.61 -6.38
N SER A 65 9.23 -12.22 -6.44
CA SER A 65 9.75 -13.08 -5.39
C SER A 65 11.13 -12.63 -4.96
N LEU A 66 11.52 -13.02 -3.76
CA LEU A 66 12.90 -12.86 -3.31
C LEU A 66 13.82 -13.69 -4.22
N LYS A 67 14.93 -13.11 -4.68
CA LYS A 67 15.90 -13.80 -5.54
C LYS A 67 16.35 -15.12 -4.92
N LYS A 68 16.46 -16.15 -5.73
CA LYS A 68 16.72 -17.53 -5.28
C LYS A 68 17.97 -17.69 -4.43
N GLU A 69 19.01 -16.93 -4.73
CA GLU A 69 20.26 -16.95 -3.95
C GLU A 69 20.07 -16.45 -2.52
N ILE A 70 19.15 -15.49 -2.30
CA ILE A 70 18.81 -14.96 -0.96
C ILE A 70 17.82 -15.90 -0.26
N ALA A 71 16.76 -16.29 -0.95
CA ALA A 71 15.69 -17.13 -0.44
C ALA A 71 16.22 -18.49 0.08
N ARG A 72 17.14 -19.12 -0.66
CA ARG A 72 17.70 -20.46 -0.33
C ARG A 72 18.31 -20.56 1.07
N ASP A 73 18.97 -19.53 1.55
CA ASP A 73 19.60 -19.57 2.86
C ASP A 73 18.57 -19.36 3.98
N ILE A 74 17.54 -18.56 3.73
CA ILE A 74 16.42 -18.38 4.65
C ILE A 74 15.59 -19.67 4.74
N ASP A 75 15.29 -20.29 3.61
CA ASP A 75 14.50 -21.53 3.55
C ASP A 75 15.10 -22.67 4.38
N LYS A 76 16.42 -22.71 4.55
CA LYS A 76 17.07 -23.70 5.43
C LYS A 76 16.69 -23.55 6.91
N THR A 77 16.29 -22.34 7.32
CA THR A 77 15.92 -22.01 8.70
C THR A 77 14.42 -22.16 8.97
N ILE A 78 13.61 -22.30 7.90
CA ILE A 78 12.15 -22.42 8.01
C ILE A 78 11.75 -23.87 8.22
N PRO A 79 10.89 -24.16 9.22
CA PRO A 79 10.32 -25.50 9.39
C PRO A 79 9.64 -25.98 8.11
N GLU A 80 9.84 -27.24 7.75
CA GLU A 80 9.38 -27.79 6.47
C GLU A 80 7.87 -27.60 6.22
N ASN A 81 7.07 -27.76 7.25
CA ASN A 81 5.61 -27.56 7.21
C ASN A 81 5.16 -26.09 7.06
N CYS A 82 6.07 -25.13 7.23
CA CYS A 82 5.81 -23.70 7.03
C CYS A 82 6.29 -23.19 5.67
N ARG A 83 7.04 -23.99 4.90
CA ARG A 83 7.60 -23.57 3.62
C ARG A 83 6.50 -23.43 2.57
N ASN A 84 6.32 -22.18 2.13
CA ASN A 84 5.36 -21.84 1.07
C ASN A 84 5.96 -20.77 0.15
N PRO A 85 5.57 -20.75 -1.13
CA PRO A 85 5.93 -19.63 -2.01
C PRO A 85 5.39 -18.32 -1.46
N VAL A 86 6.26 -17.32 -1.34
CA VAL A 86 5.89 -15.95 -0.99
C VAL A 86 6.02 -15.08 -2.23
N ARG A 87 5.02 -14.25 -2.46
CA ARG A 87 5.02 -13.22 -3.51
C ARG A 87 4.95 -11.84 -2.91
N PHE A 88 5.61 -10.91 -3.56
CA PHE A 88 5.56 -9.48 -3.23
C PHE A 88 4.78 -8.74 -4.32
N ILE A 89 4.00 -7.74 -3.91
CA ILE A 89 3.37 -6.76 -4.80
C ILE A 89 3.93 -5.38 -4.49
N LEU A 90 4.28 -4.62 -5.53
CA LEU A 90 4.84 -3.27 -5.35
C LEU A 90 3.77 -2.36 -4.74
N GLN A 91 4.02 -1.89 -3.51
CA GLN A 91 3.07 -1.13 -2.70
C GLN A 91 3.76 0.03 -1.98
N THR A 92 3.04 1.12 -1.78
CA THR A 92 3.41 2.22 -0.88
C THR A 92 2.17 2.83 -0.25
N GLU A 93 2.31 3.44 0.93
CA GLU A 93 1.30 4.30 1.54
C GLU A 93 1.70 5.76 1.40
N ILE A 94 0.76 6.61 0.99
CA ILE A 94 0.93 8.07 0.90
C ILE A 94 0.01 8.75 1.90
N SER A 95 0.56 9.65 2.71
CA SER A 95 -0.20 10.52 3.60
C SER A 95 -0.56 11.82 2.89
N ASN A 96 -1.85 12.03 2.62
CA ASN A 96 -2.36 13.23 2.02
C ASN A 96 -2.84 14.21 3.09
N ILE A 97 -2.30 15.43 3.12
CA ILE A 97 -2.73 16.51 4.02
C ILE A 97 -2.96 17.77 3.19
N TYR A 98 -4.22 18.18 3.03
CA TYR A 98 -4.58 19.29 2.15
C TYR A 98 -5.82 20.03 2.66
N LYS A 99 -6.17 21.17 2.01
CA LYS A 99 -7.41 21.87 2.26
C LYS A 99 -8.42 21.59 1.14
N LYS A 100 -9.64 21.23 1.51
CA LYS A 100 -10.76 21.06 0.59
C LYS A 100 -12.04 21.55 1.27
N ASP A 101 -12.83 22.37 0.59
CA ASP A 101 -14.08 22.96 1.08
C ASP A 101 -13.94 23.65 2.45
N GLY A 102 -12.86 24.41 2.62
CA GLY A 102 -12.55 25.17 3.84
C GLY A 102 -12.07 24.33 5.03
N ARG A 103 -11.94 22.99 4.88
CA ARG A 103 -11.51 22.08 5.95
C ARG A 103 -10.13 21.48 5.63
N VAL A 104 -9.37 21.16 6.68
CA VAL A 104 -8.16 20.36 6.54
C VAL A 104 -8.57 18.89 6.45
N ARG A 105 -8.22 18.28 5.34
CA ARG A 105 -8.44 16.84 5.08
C ARG A 105 -7.12 16.10 5.26
N LYS A 106 -7.21 14.93 5.88
CA LYS A 106 -6.06 14.02 6.08
C LYS A 106 -6.52 12.62 5.83
N ASN A 107 -5.93 11.97 4.85
CA ASN A 107 -6.19 10.57 4.54
C ASN A 107 -4.93 9.86 4.08
N HIS A 108 -4.87 8.57 4.32
CA HIS A 108 -3.84 7.69 3.84
C HIS A 108 -4.40 6.87 2.68
N ASN A 109 -3.55 6.64 1.70
CA ASN A 109 -3.92 5.89 0.52
C ASN A 109 -2.79 4.94 0.11
N LEU A 110 -3.16 3.71 -0.17
CA LEU A 110 -2.26 2.70 -0.69
C LEU A 110 -2.24 2.78 -2.21
N VAL A 111 -1.05 2.74 -2.77
CA VAL A 111 -0.84 2.72 -4.22
C VAL A 111 -0.04 1.49 -4.59
N TYR A 112 -0.49 0.78 -5.62
CA TYR A 112 0.15 -0.42 -6.13
C TYR A 112 0.43 -0.27 -7.62
N PHE A 113 1.56 -0.81 -8.07
CA PHE A 113 1.89 -0.90 -9.49
C PHE A 113 2.32 -2.31 -9.89
N PRO A 114 2.05 -2.71 -11.15
CA PRO A 114 2.47 -4.02 -11.62
C PRO A 114 3.97 -4.11 -11.96
N ASP A 115 4.67 -2.99 -12.12
CA ASP A 115 6.04 -2.97 -12.61
C ASP A 115 6.88 -1.81 -12.03
N ILE A 116 8.19 -2.00 -12.00
CA ILE A 116 9.17 -1.03 -11.48
C ILE A 116 9.22 0.26 -12.33
N ILE A 117 8.95 0.18 -13.63
CA ILE A 117 8.99 1.36 -14.52
C ILE A 117 7.88 2.32 -14.11
N SER A 118 6.68 1.80 -13.85
CA SER A 118 5.55 2.58 -13.34
C SER A 118 5.86 3.20 -11.98
N VAL A 119 6.45 2.44 -11.06
CA VAL A 119 6.90 2.96 -9.76
C VAL A 119 7.86 4.14 -9.94
N LYS A 120 8.88 4.00 -10.78
CA LYS A 120 9.86 5.08 -11.01
C LYS A 120 9.22 6.33 -11.62
N LYS A 121 8.30 6.17 -12.57
CA LYS A 121 7.55 7.31 -13.16
C LYS A 121 6.68 8.00 -12.11
N PHE A 122 6.00 7.23 -11.28
CA PHE A 122 5.19 7.76 -10.19
C PHE A 122 6.04 8.51 -9.16
N ASN A 123 7.14 7.91 -8.70
CA ASN A 123 8.07 8.54 -7.77
C ASN A 123 8.63 9.87 -8.33
N ALA A 124 8.98 9.93 -9.61
CA ALA A 124 9.45 11.16 -10.24
C ALA A 124 8.38 12.27 -10.25
N ARG A 125 7.10 11.91 -10.45
CA ARG A 125 6.00 12.88 -10.37
C ARG A 125 5.78 13.37 -8.94
N LEU A 126 5.83 12.48 -7.96
CA LEU A 126 5.66 12.86 -6.56
C LEU A 126 6.85 13.69 -6.02
N ASP A 127 8.09 13.38 -6.42
CA ASP A 127 9.30 14.13 -6.03
C ASP A 127 9.26 15.59 -6.54
N ALA A 128 8.56 15.84 -7.64
CA ALA A 128 8.31 17.20 -8.15
C ALA A 128 7.23 17.97 -7.36
N ILE A 129 6.38 17.28 -6.60
CA ILE A 129 5.30 17.88 -5.80
C ILE A 129 5.73 18.08 -4.34
N GLY A 130 6.49 17.13 -3.79
CA GLY A 130 6.90 17.18 -2.39
C GLY A 130 8.01 16.22 -2.03
N ASN A 131 8.43 16.24 -0.77
CA ASN A 131 9.57 15.46 -0.33
C ASN A 131 9.16 14.00 -0.03
N ILE A 132 9.52 13.10 -0.92
CA ILE A 132 9.32 11.65 -0.76
C ILE A 132 10.53 10.93 -0.12
N LYS A 133 11.56 11.68 0.28
CA LYS A 133 12.85 11.14 0.77
C LYS A 133 13.00 11.22 2.29
N SER A 134 12.02 11.80 2.97
CA SER A 134 12.09 12.02 4.43
C SER A 134 11.56 10.86 5.26
N ASP A 135 10.73 10.00 4.68
CA ASP A 135 10.05 8.90 5.36
C ASP A 135 9.61 7.85 4.32
N GLY A 136 9.54 6.58 4.69
CA GLY A 136 8.99 5.53 3.84
C GLY A 136 7.56 5.82 3.43
N ARG A 137 6.76 6.39 4.34
CA ARG A 137 5.43 6.94 4.09
C ARG A 137 5.49 8.46 3.97
N PRO A 138 5.66 9.02 2.76
CA PRO A 138 5.77 10.47 2.60
C PRO A 138 4.45 11.19 2.88
N ILE A 139 4.57 12.40 3.43
CA ILE A 139 3.45 13.33 3.64
C ILE A 139 3.45 14.34 2.52
N LEU A 140 2.36 14.41 1.76
CA LEU A 140 2.22 15.31 0.62
C LEU A 140 1.04 16.27 0.81
N GLY A 141 1.25 17.52 0.45
CA GLY A 141 0.20 18.55 0.36
C GLY A 141 -0.64 18.40 -0.91
N LEU A 142 -1.09 17.18 -1.20
CA LEU A 142 -1.75 16.80 -2.44
C LEU A 142 -3.15 16.25 -2.13
N ASP A 143 -4.16 16.65 -2.92
CA ASP A 143 -5.51 16.07 -2.84
C ASP A 143 -5.46 14.57 -3.18
N ALA A 144 -6.25 13.78 -2.46
CA ALA A 144 -6.31 12.33 -2.70
C ALA A 144 -6.82 11.98 -4.10
N ALA A 145 -7.74 12.77 -4.65
CA ALA A 145 -8.22 12.60 -6.01
C ALA A 145 -7.13 12.92 -7.05
N ASP A 146 -6.29 13.92 -6.78
CA ASP A 146 -5.14 14.23 -7.64
C ASP A 146 -4.07 13.14 -7.55
N LEU A 147 -3.83 12.56 -6.37
CA LEU A 147 -2.95 11.41 -6.22
C LEU A 147 -3.45 10.21 -7.05
N LEU A 148 -4.74 9.89 -6.96
CA LEU A 148 -5.37 8.84 -7.78
C LEU A 148 -5.22 9.13 -9.27
N LYS A 149 -5.44 10.38 -9.69
CA LYS A 149 -5.25 10.79 -11.09
C LYS A 149 -3.81 10.59 -11.55
N ILE A 150 -2.82 10.99 -10.73
CA ILE A 150 -1.39 10.76 -11.05
C ILE A 150 -1.09 9.27 -11.22
N MET A 151 -1.64 8.43 -10.35
CA MET A 151 -1.49 6.97 -10.44
C MET A 151 -2.05 6.43 -11.75
N LEU A 152 -3.27 6.79 -12.12
CA LEU A 152 -3.94 6.39 -13.36
C LEU A 152 -3.20 6.89 -14.61
N ASP A 153 -2.72 8.12 -14.60
CA ASP A 153 -1.95 8.71 -15.70
C ASP A 153 -0.59 8.02 -15.92
N VAL A 154 -0.03 7.41 -14.86
CA VAL A 154 1.22 6.64 -14.94
C VAL A 154 0.96 5.25 -15.48
N ASN A 155 -0.01 4.55 -14.92
CA ASN A 155 -0.40 3.21 -15.33
C ASN A 155 -1.80 2.88 -14.77
N ASP A 156 -2.78 2.72 -15.65
CA ASP A 156 -4.17 2.40 -15.32
C ASP A 156 -4.40 0.98 -14.81
N LYS A 157 -3.37 0.11 -14.88
CA LYS A 157 -3.36 -1.22 -14.26
C LYS A 157 -2.93 -1.20 -12.78
N GLY A 158 -2.59 -0.03 -12.25
CA GLY A 158 -2.32 0.15 -10.83
C GLY A 158 -3.60 0.03 -9.99
N PHE A 159 -3.44 -0.22 -8.69
CA PHE A 159 -4.53 -0.23 -7.72
C PHE A 159 -4.37 0.94 -6.75
N PHE A 160 -5.52 1.50 -6.37
CA PHE A 160 -5.59 2.56 -5.36
C PHE A 160 -6.60 2.15 -4.28
N ILE A 161 -6.15 2.10 -3.03
CA ILE A 161 -6.97 1.64 -1.92
C ILE A 161 -6.91 2.67 -0.79
N PRO A 162 -8.01 3.37 -0.47
CA PRO A 162 -8.07 4.17 0.74
C PRO A 162 -7.79 3.31 1.98
N ALA A 163 -6.79 3.73 2.76
CA ALA A 163 -6.30 2.97 3.91
C ALA A 163 -7.19 3.17 5.13
N HIS A 164 -7.37 2.11 5.94
CA HIS A 164 -8.04 2.10 7.27
C HIS A 164 -9.13 3.15 7.39
N ILE A 165 -10.15 3.09 6.54
CA ILE A 165 -11.12 4.17 6.25
C ILE A 165 -11.89 4.73 7.45
N TRP A 166 -11.85 4.09 8.63
CA TRP A 166 -12.61 4.46 9.83
C TRP A 166 -11.77 5.03 10.98
N THR A 167 -10.45 5.13 10.84
CA THR A 167 -9.65 5.79 11.88
C THR A 167 -10.06 7.27 12.00
N PRO A 168 -10.12 7.85 13.22
CA PRO A 168 -10.58 9.24 13.40
C PRO A 168 -9.80 10.26 12.58
N TRP A 169 -8.49 10.04 12.42
CA TRP A 169 -7.56 10.83 11.65
C TRP A 169 -6.95 10.01 10.52
N PHE A 170 -6.55 10.68 9.45
CA PHE A 170 -5.85 10.08 8.32
C PHE A 170 -6.62 8.98 7.59
N SER A 171 -7.93 9.13 7.51
CA SER A 171 -8.78 8.15 6.82
C SER A 171 -9.91 8.81 6.04
N MET A 172 -10.42 8.10 5.04
CA MET A 172 -11.46 8.61 4.15
C MET A 172 -12.75 8.97 4.89
N PHE A 173 -13.21 8.14 5.83
CA PHE A 173 -14.40 8.38 6.64
C PHE A 173 -14.10 8.81 8.08
N GLY A 174 -12.88 9.29 8.32
CA GLY A 174 -12.44 9.71 9.64
C GLY A 174 -13.21 10.89 10.20
N SER A 175 -13.76 10.74 11.38
CA SER A 175 -14.61 11.74 12.05
C SER A 175 -13.92 13.10 12.27
N LYS A 176 -12.59 13.15 12.25
CA LYS A 176 -11.81 14.38 12.50
C LYS A 176 -11.27 15.05 11.24
N SER A 177 -11.00 14.29 10.18
CA SER A 177 -10.35 14.83 8.99
C SER A 177 -10.79 14.19 7.68
N GLY A 178 -11.79 13.33 7.73
CA GLY A 178 -12.32 12.60 6.58
C GLY A 178 -13.46 13.31 5.87
N PHE A 179 -14.22 12.55 5.10
CA PHE A 179 -15.32 12.95 4.25
C PHE A 179 -16.58 12.16 4.63
N ASP A 180 -17.74 12.65 4.19
CA ASP A 180 -19.01 11.96 4.43
C ASP A 180 -19.36 10.97 3.33
N SER A 181 -18.66 11.02 2.17
CA SER A 181 -18.84 10.09 1.07
C SER A 181 -17.57 9.91 0.24
N ILE A 182 -17.50 8.81 -0.52
CA ILE A 182 -16.42 8.54 -1.49
C ILE A 182 -16.42 9.62 -2.59
N GLU A 183 -17.62 10.07 -2.98
CA GLU A 183 -17.82 11.14 -3.95
C GLU A 183 -17.22 12.47 -3.50
N GLU A 184 -17.42 12.86 -2.25
CA GLU A 184 -16.84 14.08 -1.68
C GLU A 184 -15.30 14.03 -1.72
N CYS A 185 -14.71 12.85 -1.48
CA CYS A 185 -13.27 12.66 -1.52
C CYS A 185 -12.73 12.67 -2.96
N PHE A 186 -13.25 11.81 -3.83
CA PHE A 186 -12.66 11.48 -5.14
C PHE A 186 -13.41 12.06 -6.34
N GLY A 187 -14.60 12.64 -6.14
CA GLY A 187 -15.42 13.17 -7.23
C GLY A 187 -15.70 12.13 -8.32
N PRO A 188 -15.53 12.50 -9.61
CA PRO A 188 -15.78 11.58 -10.71
C PRO A 188 -14.81 10.37 -10.74
N LEU A 189 -13.67 10.45 -10.07
CA LEU A 189 -12.71 9.35 -9.99
C LEU A 189 -13.13 8.24 -9.03
N LYS A 190 -14.24 8.38 -8.31
CA LYS A 190 -14.76 7.33 -7.41
C LYS A 190 -14.93 5.97 -8.10
N SER A 191 -15.21 5.95 -9.40
CA SER A 191 -15.35 4.72 -10.20
C SER A 191 -14.07 3.91 -10.34
N HIS A 192 -12.92 4.49 -9.97
CA HIS A 192 -11.62 3.82 -9.93
C HIS A 192 -11.24 3.33 -8.54
N ILE A 193 -12.11 3.50 -7.54
CA ILE A 193 -11.96 2.90 -6.21
C ILE A 193 -12.69 1.57 -6.20
N PHE A 194 -11.96 0.47 -6.22
CA PHE A 194 -12.51 -0.90 -6.26
C PHE A 194 -12.43 -1.61 -4.92
N ALA A 195 -11.61 -1.11 -4.01
CA ALA A 195 -11.41 -1.68 -2.69
C ALA A 195 -11.14 -0.60 -1.65
N VAL A 196 -11.40 -0.92 -0.39
CA VAL A 196 -11.08 -0.10 0.79
C VAL A 196 -10.54 -0.97 1.91
N GLU A 197 -9.58 -0.44 2.66
CA GLU A 197 -9.09 -1.10 3.86
C GLU A 197 -9.96 -0.73 5.07
N THR A 198 -10.45 -1.75 5.80
CA THR A 198 -11.45 -1.58 6.85
C THR A 198 -10.92 -1.83 8.27
N GLY A 199 -9.66 -2.23 8.40
CA GLY A 199 -9.03 -2.55 9.68
C GLY A 199 -8.90 -1.38 10.66
N LEU A 200 -8.38 -1.66 11.83
CA LEU A 200 -8.05 -0.81 12.98
C LEU A 200 -9.24 -0.24 13.78
N SER A 201 -10.28 0.27 13.14
CA SER A 201 -11.39 0.99 13.85
C SER A 201 -12.77 0.52 13.43
N SER A 202 -12.89 -0.63 12.80
CA SER A 202 -14.17 -1.21 12.38
C SER A 202 -14.13 -2.73 12.38
N ASP A 203 -15.31 -3.33 12.30
CA ASP A 203 -15.52 -4.76 12.11
C ASP A 203 -16.35 -5.02 10.82
N PRO A 204 -16.40 -6.25 10.31
CA PRO A 204 -17.21 -6.57 9.14
C PRO A 204 -18.69 -6.17 9.26
N PRO A 205 -19.41 -6.43 10.39
CA PRO A 205 -20.79 -6.00 10.53
C PRO A 205 -21.02 -4.50 10.44
N MET A 206 -20.06 -3.68 10.87
CA MET A 206 -20.13 -2.22 10.72
C MET A 206 -20.07 -1.84 9.24
N ASN A 207 -19.17 -2.42 8.50
CA ASN A 207 -19.00 -2.13 7.07
C ASN A 207 -20.21 -2.58 6.24
N TRP A 208 -20.80 -3.72 6.55
CA TRP A 208 -21.99 -4.24 5.84
C TRP A 208 -23.25 -3.41 6.03
N ARG A 209 -23.27 -2.47 6.99
CA ARG A 209 -24.40 -1.54 7.21
C ARG A 209 -24.33 -0.30 6.32
N LEU A 210 -23.21 -0.07 5.63
CA LEU A 210 -23.03 1.10 4.80
C LEU A 210 -23.13 0.72 3.32
N SER A 211 -24.28 1.00 2.71
CA SER A 211 -24.54 0.66 1.29
C SER A 211 -23.54 1.27 0.30
N ALA A 212 -22.87 2.37 0.67
CA ALA A 212 -21.80 2.96 -0.13
C ALA A 212 -20.60 2.01 -0.35
N LEU A 213 -20.47 0.96 0.46
CA LEU A 213 -19.41 -0.05 0.37
C LEU A 213 -19.83 -1.34 -0.36
N ASP A 214 -21.13 -1.50 -0.69
CA ASP A 214 -21.65 -2.77 -1.25
C ASP A 214 -20.98 -3.18 -2.58
N GLY A 215 -20.51 -2.23 -3.36
CA GLY A 215 -19.80 -2.47 -4.62
C GLY A 215 -18.28 -2.59 -4.51
N LEU A 216 -17.72 -2.52 -3.28
CA LEU A 216 -16.28 -2.48 -3.05
C LEU A 216 -15.77 -3.77 -2.40
N THR A 217 -14.55 -4.13 -2.72
CA THR A 217 -13.82 -5.18 -1.99
C THR A 217 -13.36 -4.61 -0.64
N LEU A 218 -13.70 -5.28 0.44
CA LEU A 218 -13.22 -4.94 1.79
C LEU A 218 -11.97 -5.76 2.11
N ILE A 219 -10.88 -5.09 2.47
CA ILE A 219 -9.62 -5.71 2.87
C ILE A 219 -9.24 -5.30 4.29
#